data_940b366c4471763580a12f2c0495684e
#
_entry.id   940b366c4471763580a12f2c0495684e
#
_cell.length_a   1.000
_cell.length_b   1.000
_cell.length_c   1.000
_cell.angle_alpha   90.00
_cell.angle_beta   90.00
_cell.angle_gamma   90.00
#
_symmetry.space_group_name_H-M   'P 1'
#
loop_
_entity.id
_entity.type
_entity.pdbx_description
1 polymer ?
#
loop_
_entity_poly.entity_id
_entity_poly.type
_entity_poly.pdbx_seq_one_letter_code
_entity_poly.pdbx_strand_id
1 'polypeptide(L)'
;MRFPAYRLSKSGEVLHPELVELSDDDLPAGEVLIEIEWSVINYKDAMVSSPGNRVAKGFPLIPGVELTGTVVESDAPDITKGQRVLVQGYDLGVAHHGGFARFARVPGDWVVPLPDDVSCRRAAIIGLAGFTALLSLARLEQHGTTPEDGPVLVTGATGGVGSTTVALLAHKGYEVVASSGKATEHEYLRSLGASEVVGRRFSPDDTRTLGPQLWGAVVDCVGGFALSEALRTVKYGGAVAASGLTGGHDLETTVYPFIVRGVALLGIDTVATPIAERRALWQGMSNAFPMHRSEEMVSEEIGLGQLTESLNRVLNGAVRGRILVAPRR
;
A
#
# COMPACT_ATOMS: atom_id res chain seq x y z
N MET A 1 -31.48 -4.43 -3.14
CA MET A 1 -31.04 -3.83 -1.84
C MET A 1 -30.51 -2.43 -2.11
N ARG A 2 -30.76 -1.42 -1.21
CA ARG A 2 -30.16 -0.07 -1.36
C ARG A 2 -29.07 0.14 -0.34
N PHE A 3 -28.01 0.86 -0.73
CA PHE A 3 -26.83 1.05 0.12
C PHE A 3 -26.01 2.31 -0.25
N PRO A 4 -25.31 2.93 0.72
CA PRO A 4 -24.50 4.10 0.49
C PRO A 4 -23.18 3.76 -0.23
N ALA A 5 -22.76 4.70 -1.07
CA ALA A 5 -21.46 4.68 -1.74
C ALA A 5 -20.91 6.10 -1.93
N TYR A 6 -19.58 6.22 -1.92
CA TYR A 6 -18.88 7.43 -2.34
C TYR A 6 -18.51 7.29 -3.82
N ARG A 7 -19.12 8.12 -4.65
CA ARG A 7 -18.97 8.06 -6.11
C ARG A 7 -18.26 9.30 -6.64
N LEU A 8 -17.40 9.09 -7.60
CA LEU A 8 -16.84 10.16 -8.43
C LEU A 8 -17.54 10.16 -9.78
N SER A 9 -18.07 11.31 -10.16
CA SER A 9 -18.51 11.60 -11.53
C SER A 9 -17.62 12.65 -12.16
N LYS A 10 -17.61 12.76 -13.49
CA LYS A 10 -16.77 13.71 -14.21
C LYS A 10 -17.60 14.50 -15.22
N SER A 11 -17.45 15.83 -15.21
CA SER A 11 -18.05 16.73 -16.18
C SER A 11 -16.94 17.62 -16.77
N GLY A 12 -16.59 17.40 -18.03
CA GLY A 12 -15.38 17.96 -18.60
C GLY A 12 -14.13 17.51 -17.83
N GLU A 13 -13.36 18.46 -17.30
CA GLU A 13 -12.17 18.16 -16.46
C GLU A 13 -12.47 18.19 -14.96
N VAL A 14 -13.71 18.49 -14.55
CA VAL A 14 -14.08 18.63 -13.13
C VAL A 14 -14.58 17.31 -12.60
N LEU A 15 -13.99 16.88 -11.48
CA LEU A 15 -14.46 15.73 -10.69
C LEU A 15 -15.49 16.18 -9.65
N HIS A 16 -16.57 15.44 -9.53
CA HIS A 16 -17.65 15.68 -8.59
C HIS A 16 -17.75 14.48 -7.62
N PRO A 17 -17.15 14.61 -6.41
CA PRO A 17 -17.36 13.61 -5.36
C PRO A 17 -18.75 13.77 -4.76
N GLU A 18 -19.46 12.66 -4.59
CA GLU A 18 -20.82 12.65 -4.04
C GLU A 18 -21.09 11.37 -3.23
N LEU A 19 -21.90 11.50 -2.19
CA LEU A 19 -22.51 10.37 -1.53
C LEU A 19 -23.81 10.04 -2.26
N VAL A 20 -23.93 8.79 -2.69
CA VAL A 20 -25.09 8.29 -3.43
C VAL A 20 -25.67 7.06 -2.76
N GLU A 21 -26.92 6.82 -3.01
CA GLU A 21 -27.57 5.54 -2.69
C GLU A 21 -27.66 4.70 -3.97
N LEU A 22 -27.05 3.54 -3.96
CA LEU A 22 -26.99 2.59 -5.06
C LEU A 22 -27.87 1.36 -4.77
N SER A 23 -28.15 0.59 -5.80
CA SER A 23 -28.80 -0.71 -5.74
C SER A 23 -27.90 -1.82 -6.31
N ASP A 24 -28.33 -3.07 -6.19
CA ASP A 24 -27.61 -4.23 -6.74
C ASP A 24 -27.41 -4.12 -8.26
N ASP A 25 -28.37 -3.46 -8.95
CA ASP A 25 -28.32 -3.28 -10.42
C ASP A 25 -27.28 -2.25 -10.85
N ASP A 26 -26.79 -1.42 -9.92
CA ASP A 26 -25.74 -0.43 -10.18
C ASP A 26 -24.33 -1.02 -10.02
N LEU A 27 -24.22 -2.24 -9.47
CA LEU A 27 -22.95 -2.92 -9.32
C LEU A 27 -22.46 -3.51 -10.66
N PRO A 28 -21.16 -3.48 -10.93
CA PRO A 28 -20.59 -4.12 -12.11
C PRO A 28 -20.78 -5.65 -12.08
N ALA A 29 -20.58 -6.30 -13.21
CA ALA A 29 -20.58 -7.76 -13.30
C ALA A 29 -19.46 -8.38 -12.46
N GLY A 30 -19.72 -9.54 -11.87
CA GLY A 30 -18.77 -10.30 -11.05
C GLY A 30 -19.46 -11.44 -10.33
N GLU A 31 -18.72 -12.50 -10.01
CA GLU A 31 -19.24 -13.73 -9.41
C GLU A 31 -19.44 -13.63 -7.90
N VAL A 32 -18.79 -12.65 -7.22
CA VAL A 32 -18.81 -12.57 -5.76
C VAL A 32 -19.34 -11.24 -5.27
N LEU A 33 -20.44 -11.27 -4.52
CA LEU A 33 -20.99 -10.12 -3.81
C LEU A 33 -20.48 -10.11 -2.36
N ILE A 34 -19.84 -9.01 -1.97
CA ILE A 34 -19.21 -8.83 -0.66
C ILE A 34 -19.90 -7.69 0.08
N GLU A 35 -20.31 -7.92 1.33
CA GLU A 35 -20.65 -6.86 2.26
C GLU A 35 -19.35 -6.36 2.91
N ILE A 36 -19.00 -5.12 2.62
CA ILE A 36 -17.73 -4.52 3.05
C ILE A 36 -17.83 -4.14 4.53
N GLU A 37 -16.90 -4.63 5.32
CA GLU A 37 -16.72 -4.21 6.71
C GLU A 37 -15.76 -3.04 6.81
N TRP A 38 -14.63 -3.12 6.05
CA TRP A 38 -13.60 -2.10 6.01
C TRP A 38 -13.07 -1.91 4.60
N SER A 39 -12.82 -0.67 4.26
CA SER A 39 -11.89 -0.25 3.21
C SER A 39 -10.79 0.60 3.83
N VAL A 40 -9.84 1.08 3.02
CA VAL A 40 -8.70 1.87 3.52
C VAL A 40 -8.30 2.87 2.47
N ILE A 41 -7.91 4.07 2.88
CA ILE A 41 -7.38 5.06 1.95
C ILE A 41 -5.92 4.73 1.63
N ASN A 42 -5.63 4.54 0.36
CA ASN A 42 -4.29 4.45 -0.20
C ASN A 42 -3.95 5.72 -1.01
N TYR A 43 -2.67 5.96 -1.25
CA TYR A 43 -2.23 7.08 -2.09
C TYR A 43 -2.84 7.02 -3.50
N LYS A 44 -3.04 5.81 -4.03
CA LYS A 44 -3.71 5.60 -5.33
C LYS A 44 -5.15 6.10 -5.33
N ASP A 45 -5.91 5.93 -4.26
CA ASP A 45 -7.28 6.45 -4.14
C ASP A 45 -7.29 7.99 -4.16
N ALA A 46 -6.31 8.59 -3.47
CA ALA A 46 -6.13 10.04 -3.50
C ALA A 46 -5.76 10.56 -4.91
N MET A 47 -4.92 9.83 -5.64
CA MET A 47 -4.63 10.14 -7.05
C MET A 47 -5.87 10.00 -7.93
N VAL A 48 -6.65 8.92 -7.80
CA VAL A 48 -7.92 8.71 -8.55
C VAL A 48 -8.89 9.87 -8.31
N SER A 49 -8.91 10.39 -7.10
CA SER A 49 -9.81 11.48 -6.68
C SER A 49 -9.28 12.88 -7.00
N SER A 50 -8.12 12.98 -7.64
CA SER A 50 -7.50 14.28 -7.96
C SER A 50 -7.87 14.77 -9.35
N PRO A 51 -8.08 16.09 -9.55
CA PRO A 51 -8.27 16.66 -10.87
C PRO A 51 -7.09 16.34 -11.80
N GLY A 52 -7.38 16.05 -13.07
CA GLY A 52 -6.36 15.76 -14.07
C GLY A 52 -5.64 14.41 -13.89
N ASN A 53 -6.10 13.54 -12.97
CA ASN A 53 -5.51 12.22 -12.81
C ASN A 53 -5.65 11.38 -14.09
N ARG A 54 -4.69 10.47 -14.28
CA ARG A 54 -4.68 9.48 -15.36
C ARG A 54 -4.80 8.05 -14.83
N VAL A 55 -5.11 7.89 -13.54
CA VAL A 55 -5.20 6.59 -12.87
C VAL A 55 -6.57 5.97 -13.10
N ALA A 56 -7.65 6.75 -12.91
CA ALA A 56 -9.00 6.28 -13.21
C ALA A 56 -9.18 6.09 -14.73
N LYS A 57 -9.73 4.95 -15.12
CA LYS A 57 -9.95 4.58 -16.52
C LYS A 57 -11.35 4.95 -17.05
N GLY A 58 -12.25 5.35 -16.15
CA GLY A 58 -13.63 5.74 -16.52
C GLY A 58 -14.40 6.34 -15.34
N PHE A 59 -15.52 6.99 -15.64
CA PHE A 59 -16.47 7.57 -14.70
C PHE A 59 -17.91 7.30 -15.20
N PRO A 60 -18.93 7.14 -14.30
CA PRO A 60 -18.81 7.24 -12.83
C PRO A 60 -18.03 6.07 -12.21
N LEU A 61 -17.34 6.32 -11.09
CA LEU A 61 -16.48 5.35 -10.44
C LEU A 61 -16.66 5.44 -8.92
N ILE A 62 -16.71 4.30 -8.25
CA ILE A 62 -16.53 4.19 -6.80
C ILE A 62 -15.04 3.88 -6.58
N PRO A 63 -14.26 4.77 -5.92
CA PRO A 63 -12.87 4.49 -5.58
C PRO A 63 -12.75 3.45 -4.45
N GLY A 64 -11.51 3.21 -3.99
CA GLY A 64 -11.19 2.24 -2.95
C GLY A 64 -10.54 1.01 -3.55
N VAL A 65 -9.18 1.03 -3.65
CA VAL A 65 -8.37 -0.04 -4.29
C VAL A 65 -8.20 -1.28 -3.43
N GLU A 66 -8.81 -1.30 -2.25
CA GLU A 66 -8.87 -2.46 -1.37
C GLU A 66 -10.16 -2.48 -0.53
N LEU A 67 -10.59 -3.67 -0.18
CA LEU A 67 -11.71 -3.89 0.73
C LEU A 67 -11.53 -5.22 1.49
N THR A 68 -12.14 -5.29 2.66
CA THR A 68 -12.33 -6.52 3.42
C THR A 68 -13.77 -6.64 3.86
N GLY A 69 -14.30 -7.86 3.91
CA GLY A 69 -15.67 -8.06 4.26
C GLY A 69 -16.09 -9.52 4.23
N THR A 70 -17.40 -9.74 4.22
CA THR A 70 -18.01 -11.07 4.23
C THR A 70 -18.75 -11.32 2.93
N VAL A 71 -18.57 -12.48 2.35
CA VAL A 71 -19.25 -12.91 1.12
C VAL A 71 -20.74 -13.10 1.40
N VAL A 72 -21.59 -12.41 0.63
CA VAL A 72 -23.06 -12.50 0.69
C VAL A 72 -23.58 -13.52 -0.30
N GLU A 73 -23.04 -13.50 -1.53
CA GLU A 73 -23.38 -14.39 -2.64
C GLU A 73 -22.09 -14.74 -3.41
N SER A 74 -22.00 -15.95 -3.94
CA SER A 74 -20.88 -16.35 -4.79
C SER A 74 -21.30 -17.43 -5.79
N ASP A 75 -20.93 -17.20 -7.05
CA ASP A 75 -20.93 -18.19 -8.12
C ASP A 75 -19.50 -18.70 -8.43
N ALA A 76 -18.49 -18.16 -7.74
CA ALA A 76 -17.11 -18.60 -7.89
C ALA A 76 -16.87 -19.94 -7.15
N PRO A 77 -16.19 -20.93 -7.76
CA PRO A 77 -16.11 -22.29 -7.22
C PRO A 77 -15.38 -22.39 -5.88
N ASP A 78 -14.39 -21.52 -5.65
CA ASP A 78 -13.50 -21.57 -4.46
C ASP A 78 -13.90 -20.58 -3.38
N ILE A 79 -14.99 -19.81 -3.57
CA ILE A 79 -15.42 -18.77 -2.65
C ILE A 79 -16.84 -19.05 -2.20
N THR A 80 -17.08 -19.11 -0.88
CA THR A 80 -18.36 -19.50 -0.31
C THR A 80 -19.00 -18.37 0.48
N LYS A 81 -20.35 -18.36 0.51
CA LYS A 81 -21.14 -17.44 1.34
C LYS A 81 -20.73 -17.54 2.82
N GLY A 82 -20.61 -16.38 3.48
CA GLY A 82 -20.20 -16.25 4.88
C GLY A 82 -18.69 -16.23 5.08
N GLN A 83 -17.90 -16.48 4.05
CA GLN A 83 -16.44 -16.44 4.13
C GLN A 83 -15.93 -15.00 4.27
N ARG A 84 -14.97 -14.79 5.17
CA ARG A 84 -14.26 -13.51 5.27
C ARG A 84 -13.21 -13.43 4.17
N VAL A 85 -13.20 -12.30 3.47
CA VAL A 85 -12.35 -12.12 2.29
C VAL A 85 -11.71 -10.74 2.25
N LEU A 86 -10.67 -10.65 1.45
CA LEU A 86 -10.01 -9.43 1.03
C LEU A 86 -10.01 -9.36 -0.50
N VAL A 87 -10.18 -8.16 -1.04
CA VAL A 87 -9.91 -7.84 -2.45
C VAL A 87 -9.04 -6.61 -2.51
N GLN A 88 -7.97 -6.66 -3.31
CA GLN A 88 -7.03 -5.55 -3.44
C GLN A 88 -6.30 -5.57 -4.79
N GLY A 89 -6.00 -4.40 -5.33
CA GLY A 89 -5.29 -4.27 -6.60
C GLY A 89 -6.17 -4.52 -7.82
N TYR A 90 -5.60 -5.05 -8.88
CA TYR A 90 -6.25 -5.19 -10.19
C TYR A 90 -6.89 -3.87 -10.65
N ASP A 91 -8.09 -3.91 -11.19
CA ASP A 91 -8.85 -2.72 -11.60
C ASP A 91 -9.79 -2.17 -10.52
N LEU A 92 -9.75 -2.73 -9.29
CA LEU A 92 -10.60 -2.31 -8.18
C LEU A 92 -10.37 -0.83 -7.84
N GLY A 93 -11.42 -0.02 -7.82
CA GLY A 93 -11.35 1.42 -7.54
C GLY A 93 -10.70 2.27 -8.64
N VAL A 94 -10.38 1.67 -9.82
CA VAL A 94 -9.67 2.33 -10.93
C VAL A 94 -10.45 2.23 -12.25
N ALA A 95 -10.85 1.03 -12.66
CA ALA A 95 -11.70 0.76 -13.81
C ALA A 95 -12.95 -0.04 -13.43
N HIS A 96 -12.96 -0.60 -12.25
CA HIS A 96 -14.05 -1.33 -11.63
C HIS A 96 -14.42 -0.62 -10.32
N HIS A 97 -15.70 -0.67 -9.91
CA HIS A 97 -16.13 -0.10 -8.63
C HIS A 97 -15.38 -0.72 -7.46
N GLY A 98 -14.93 0.13 -6.54
CA GLY A 98 -14.04 -0.22 -5.44
C GLY A 98 -14.70 -0.28 -4.07
N GLY A 99 -13.86 -0.17 -3.02
CA GLY A 99 -14.22 -0.42 -1.64
C GLY A 99 -14.93 0.72 -0.89
N PHE A 100 -15.12 1.91 -1.50
CA PHE A 100 -15.79 3.02 -0.81
C PHE A 100 -17.31 2.97 -0.97
N ALA A 101 -17.88 1.80 -0.70
CA ALA A 101 -19.28 1.50 -0.68
C ALA A 101 -19.59 0.41 0.35
N ARG A 102 -20.85 0.23 0.70
CA ARG A 102 -21.25 -0.85 1.62
C ARG A 102 -21.15 -2.23 0.99
N PHE A 103 -21.35 -2.34 -0.33
CA PHE A 103 -21.25 -3.60 -1.07
C PHE A 103 -20.38 -3.43 -2.30
N ALA A 104 -19.69 -4.50 -2.67
CA ALA A 104 -19.00 -4.62 -3.94
C ALA A 104 -19.30 -5.98 -4.57
N ARG A 105 -19.45 -6.00 -5.90
CA ARG A 105 -19.50 -7.22 -6.71
C ARG A 105 -18.23 -7.28 -7.53
N VAL A 106 -17.49 -8.37 -7.41
CA VAL A 106 -16.14 -8.50 -8.00
C VAL A 106 -15.96 -9.85 -8.69
N PRO A 107 -15.00 -9.95 -9.64
CA PRO A 107 -14.55 -11.24 -10.17
C PRO A 107 -14.03 -12.15 -9.07
N GLY A 108 -14.34 -13.46 -9.16
CA GLY A 108 -13.91 -14.45 -8.16
C GLY A 108 -12.39 -14.64 -8.08
N ASP A 109 -11.69 -14.42 -9.19
CA ASP A 109 -10.23 -14.52 -9.29
C ASP A 109 -9.48 -13.33 -8.64
N TRP A 110 -10.21 -12.30 -8.16
CA TRP A 110 -9.62 -11.22 -7.35
C TRP A 110 -9.72 -11.49 -5.84
N VAL A 111 -10.52 -12.45 -5.45
CA VAL A 111 -10.88 -12.67 -4.05
C VAL A 111 -9.83 -13.53 -3.33
N VAL A 112 -9.39 -13.04 -2.19
CA VAL A 112 -8.48 -13.71 -1.28
C VAL A 112 -9.24 -14.11 -0.02
N PRO A 113 -9.46 -15.39 0.26
CA PRO A 113 -9.93 -15.86 1.55
C PRO A 113 -8.98 -15.47 2.67
N LEU A 114 -9.50 -14.90 3.74
CA LEU A 114 -8.70 -14.58 4.92
C LEU A 114 -8.44 -15.83 5.77
N PRO A 115 -7.24 -15.98 6.37
CA PRO A 115 -6.98 -16.98 7.39
C PRO A 115 -7.96 -16.83 8.58
N ASP A 116 -8.27 -17.93 9.25
CA ASP A 116 -9.26 -17.96 10.34
C ASP A 116 -8.87 -17.07 11.53
N ASP A 117 -7.60 -16.85 11.76
CA ASP A 117 -7.04 -16.01 12.82
C ASP A 117 -6.91 -14.53 12.44
N VAL A 118 -7.25 -14.16 11.20
CA VAL A 118 -7.21 -12.78 10.70
C VAL A 118 -8.62 -12.22 10.55
N SER A 119 -8.96 -11.21 11.35
CA SER A 119 -10.21 -10.47 11.19
C SER A 119 -10.17 -9.52 9.99
N CYS A 120 -11.37 -9.17 9.44
CA CYS A 120 -11.48 -8.17 8.38
C CYS A 120 -10.79 -6.84 8.76
N ARG A 121 -10.92 -6.41 10.03
CA ARG A 121 -10.25 -5.21 10.53
C ARG A 121 -8.72 -5.32 10.45
N ARG A 122 -8.12 -6.40 10.95
CA ARG A 122 -6.68 -6.62 10.87
C ARG A 122 -6.20 -6.72 9.43
N ALA A 123 -6.94 -7.43 8.59
CA ALA A 123 -6.65 -7.50 7.17
C ALA A 123 -6.69 -6.13 6.50
N ALA A 124 -7.63 -5.24 6.87
CA ALA A 124 -7.68 -3.87 6.38
C ALA A 124 -6.50 -3.03 6.86
N ILE A 125 -6.08 -3.14 8.13
CA ILE A 125 -4.92 -2.40 8.66
C ILE A 125 -3.66 -2.75 7.88
N ILE A 126 -3.39 -4.04 7.69
CA ILE A 126 -2.28 -4.53 6.87
C ILE A 126 -2.49 -4.11 5.43
N GLY A 127 -3.58 -4.55 4.83
CA GLY A 127 -4.09 -4.17 3.52
C GLY A 127 -3.06 -4.26 2.40
N LEU A 128 -3.26 -3.44 1.39
CA LEU A 128 -2.36 -3.32 0.23
C LEU A 128 -0.97 -2.82 0.65
N ALA A 129 -0.88 -1.98 1.67
CA ALA A 129 0.38 -1.46 2.18
C ALA A 129 1.25 -2.54 2.80
N GLY A 130 0.67 -3.39 3.67
CA GLY A 130 1.40 -4.52 4.26
C GLY A 130 1.72 -5.61 3.23
N PHE A 131 0.84 -5.83 2.26
CA PHE A 131 1.13 -6.71 1.14
C PHE A 131 2.33 -6.20 0.32
N THR A 132 2.40 -4.88 0.06
CA THR A 132 3.55 -4.25 -0.59
C THR A 132 4.84 -4.44 0.23
N ALA A 133 4.77 -4.25 1.55
CA ALA A 133 5.90 -4.46 2.44
C ALA A 133 6.40 -5.91 2.41
N LEU A 134 5.48 -6.88 2.50
CA LEU A 134 5.82 -8.30 2.47
C LEU A 134 6.40 -8.72 1.12
N LEU A 135 5.82 -8.26 0.01
CA LEU A 135 6.34 -8.52 -1.32
C LEU A 135 7.73 -7.90 -1.52
N SER A 136 7.96 -6.68 -0.99
CA SER A 136 9.28 -6.04 -1.01
C SER A 136 10.32 -6.89 -0.28
N LEU A 137 10.00 -7.35 0.94
CA LEU A 137 10.88 -8.23 1.69
C LEU A 137 11.13 -9.55 0.95
N ALA A 138 10.08 -10.19 0.45
CA ALA A 138 10.22 -11.44 -0.30
C ALA A 138 11.14 -11.31 -1.53
N ARG A 139 11.06 -10.19 -2.27
CA ARG A 139 11.96 -9.93 -3.41
C ARG A 139 13.39 -9.64 -2.97
N LEU A 140 13.60 -8.93 -1.84
CA LEU A 140 14.93 -8.70 -1.26
C LEU A 140 15.56 -10.02 -0.80
N GLU A 141 14.83 -10.87 -0.07
CA GLU A 141 15.28 -12.19 0.38
C GLU A 141 15.57 -13.13 -0.81
N GLN A 142 14.75 -13.11 -1.85
CA GLN A 142 15.01 -13.86 -3.11
C GLN A 142 16.28 -13.38 -3.82
N HIS A 143 16.62 -12.10 -3.69
CA HIS A 143 17.90 -11.54 -4.20
C HIS A 143 19.11 -11.97 -3.35
N GLY A 144 18.87 -12.45 -2.14
CA GLY A 144 19.90 -12.89 -1.20
C GLY A 144 20.12 -11.95 -0.01
N THR A 145 19.26 -10.94 0.18
CA THR A 145 19.35 -10.03 1.34
C THR A 145 19.06 -10.76 2.63
N THR A 146 19.93 -10.59 3.62
CA THR A 146 19.82 -11.16 4.97
C THR A 146 20.00 -10.08 6.04
N PRO A 147 19.63 -10.31 7.31
CA PRO A 147 19.87 -9.36 8.40
C PRO A 147 21.36 -9.01 8.61
N GLU A 148 22.27 -9.91 8.24
CA GLU A 148 23.73 -9.76 8.39
C GLU A 148 24.34 -8.77 7.39
N ASP A 149 23.66 -8.42 6.30
CA ASP A 149 24.14 -7.47 5.30
C ASP A 149 24.19 -6.03 5.82
N GLY A 150 23.60 -5.79 6.99
CA GLY A 150 23.56 -4.51 7.68
C GLY A 150 22.22 -3.80 7.55
N PRO A 151 22.15 -2.51 7.91
CA PRO A 151 20.88 -1.81 8.05
C PRO A 151 20.09 -1.71 6.74
N VAL A 152 18.77 -1.86 6.84
CA VAL A 152 17.81 -1.64 5.75
C VAL A 152 17.21 -0.25 5.89
N LEU A 153 17.38 0.58 4.86
CA LEU A 153 16.73 1.89 4.81
C LEU A 153 15.29 1.75 4.33
N VAL A 154 14.34 2.40 5.02
CA VAL A 154 12.95 2.55 4.58
C VAL A 154 12.67 4.01 4.33
N THR A 155 12.42 4.40 3.07
CA THR A 155 12.05 5.78 2.73
C THR A 155 10.54 5.98 2.87
N GLY A 156 10.10 7.23 3.14
CA GLY A 156 8.69 7.51 3.36
C GLY A 156 8.10 6.71 4.55
N ALA A 157 8.92 6.46 5.56
CA ALA A 157 8.66 5.52 6.64
C ALA A 157 7.39 5.79 7.44
N THR A 158 6.88 7.02 7.48
CA THR A 158 5.61 7.36 8.18
C THR A 158 4.35 7.07 7.37
N GLY A 159 4.46 6.75 6.09
CA GLY A 159 3.32 6.40 5.24
C GLY A 159 2.82 4.97 5.48
N GLY A 160 1.71 4.60 4.84
CA GLY A 160 1.12 3.27 4.98
C GLY A 160 2.13 2.14 4.69
N VAL A 161 2.76 2.13 3.51
CA VAL A 161 3.76 1.11 3.14
C VAL A 161 4.99 1.20 4.03
N GLY A 162 5.52 2.42 4.24
CA GLY A 162 6.74 2.61 5.02
C GLY A 162 6.62 2.15 6.46
N SER A 163 5.54 2.50 7.18
CA SER A 163 5.34 2.10 8.57
C SER A 163 5.12 0.58 8.72
N THR A 164 4.38 -0.03 7.79
CA THR A 164 4.23 -1.49 7.77
C THR A 164 5.54 -2.20 7.45
N THR A 165 6.37 -1.62 6.56
CA THR A 165 7.71 -2.15 6.27
C THR A 165 8.64 -2.08 7.48
N VAL A 166 8.65 -0.95 8.20
CA VAL A 166 9.46 -0.82 9.44
C VAL A 166 9.08 -1.92 10.44
N ALA A 167 7.79 -2.09 10.72
CA ALA A 167 7.32 -3.10 11.66
C ALA A 167 7.63 -4.54 11.21
N LEU A 168 7.46 -4.83 9.91
CA LEU A 168 7.74 -6.14 9.34
C LEU A 168 9.23 -6.50 9.41
N LEU A 169 10.11 -5.62 8.95
CA LEU A 169 11.55 -5.83 8.93
C LEU A 169 12.11 -5.99 10.35
N ALA A 170 11.70 -5.12 11.29
CA ALA A 170 12.09 -5.23 12.69
C ALA A 170 11.65 -6.56 13.31
N HIS A 171 10.42 -7.02 13.01
CA HIS A 171 9.92 -8.32 13.46
C HIS A 171 10.73 -9.49 12.90
N LYS A 172 11.25 -9.36 11.68
CA LYS A 172 12.09 -10.35 11.01
C LYS A 172 13.58 -10.28 11.41
N GLY A 173 13.94 -9.39 12.35
CA GLY A 173 15.29 -9.27 12.88
C GLY A 173 16.25 -8.40 12.07
N TYR A 174 15.76 -7.65 11.08
CA TYR A 174 16.56 -6.68 10.36
C TYR A 174 16.82 -5.43 11.21
N GLU A 175 17.99 -4.85 11.09
CA GLU A 175 18.27 -3.51 11.57
C GLU A 175 17.61 -2.49 10.64
N VAL A 176 16.68 -1.68 11.16
CA VAL A 176 15.85 -0.78 10.33
C VAL A 176 16.19 0.68 10.56
N VAL A 177 16.60 1.37 9.52
CA VAL A 177 16.75 2.83 9.51
C VAL A 177 15.55 3.45 8.80
N ALA A 178 14.73 4.18 9.53
CA ALA A 178 13.52 4.82 9.00
C ALA A 178 13.80 6.25 8.55
N SER A 179 13.54 6.58 7.28
CA SER A 179 13.70 7.95 6.76
C SER A 179 12.35 8.67 6.69
N SER A 180 12.24 9.80 7.39
CA SER A 180 11.04 10.65 7.39
C SER A 180 11.39 12.13 7.49
N GLY A 181 10.66 12.96 6.75
CA GLY A 181 10.69 14.42 6.90
C GLY A 181 9.83 14.96 8.05
N LYS A 182 9.10 14.07 8.78
CA LYS A 182 8.19 14.45 9.87
C LYS A 182 8.88 14.19 11.22
N ALA A 183 9.54 15.20 11.77
CA ALA A 183 10.26 15.07 13.02
C ALA A 183 9.37 14.66 14.21
N THR A 184 8.09 15.06 14.19
CA THR A 184 7.09 14.72 15.20
C THR A 184 6.75 13.22 15.25
N GLU A 185 7.06 12.48 14.20
CA GLU A 185 6.73 11.05 14.06
C GLU A 185 7.91 10.13 14.40
N HIS A 186 9.02 10.65 14.88
CA HIS A 186 10.19 9.82 15.19
C HIS A 186 9.94 8.79 16.29
N GLU A 187 9.17 9.14 17.33
CA GLU A 187 8.80 8.20 18.39
C GLU A 187 7.90 7.07 17.88
N TYR A 188 6.94 7.42 17.00
CA TYR A 188 6.11 6.44 16.33
C TYR A 188 6.93 5.43 15.51
N LEU A 189 7.94 5.88 14.77
CA LEU A 189 8.79 4.98 13.99
C LEU A 189 9.65 4.08 14.88
N ARG A 190 10.16 4.62 16.02
CA ARG A 190 10.85 3.80 17.01
C ARG A 190 9.94 2.78 17.67
N SER A 191 8.70 3.16 18.01
CA SER A 191 7.73 2.20 18.56
C SER A 191 7.42 1.05 17.58
N LEU A 192 7.49 1.28 16.27
CA LEU A 192 7.36 0.22 15.26
C LEU A 192 8.60 -0.66 15.14
N GLY A 193 9.72 -0.29 15.74
CA GLY A 193 10.96 -1.08 15.76
C GLY A 193 12.12 -0.51 14.94
N ALA A 194 12.04 0.75 14.47
CA ALA A 194 13.19 1.39 13.85
C ALA A 194 14.33 1.56 14.87
N SER A 195 15.52 1.08 14.54
CA SER A 195 16.75 1.25 15.33
C SER A 195 17.26 2.69 15.27
N GLU A 196 17.13 3.30 14.10
CA GLU A 196 17.47 4.70 13.86
C GLU A 196 16.37 5.38 13.05
N VAL A 197 16.09 6.67 13.36
CA VAL A 197 15.20 7.51 12.55
C VAL A 197 15.99 8.70 12.04
N VAL A 198 16.02 8.86 10.74
CA VAL A 198 16.77 9.93 10.06
C VAL A 198 15.83 10.85 9.30
N GLY A 199 16.23 12.13 9.17
CA GLY A 199 15.58 13.05 8.26
C GLY A 199 15.80 12.63 6.79
N ARG A 200 15.26 13.42 5.87
CA ARG A 200 15.60 13.27 4.44
C ARG A 200 17.08 13.60 4.26
N ARG A 201 17.92 12.56 4.20
CA ARG A 201 19.40 12.69 4.09
C ARG A 201 19.87 13.06 2.67
N PHE A 202 19.02 13.63 1.88
CA PHE A 202 19.32 13.86 0.49
C PHE A 202 19.74 15.33 0.28
N SER A 203 21.01 15.56 -0.08
CA SER A 203 21.48 16.88 -0.47
C SER A 203 21.50 16.97 -2.00
N PRO A 204 20.73 17.88 -2.60
CA PRO A 204 20.80 18.15 -4.04
C PRO A 204 22.21 18.59 -4.49
N ASP A 205 23.03 19.06 -3.55
CA ASP A 205 24.38 19.52 -3.83
C ASP A 205 25.41 18.38 -3.91
N ASP A 206 25.06 17.15 -3.53
CA ASP A 206 25.94 15.99 -3.65
C ASP A 206 25.91 15.41 -5.07
N THR A 207 26.82 15.88 -5.90
CA THR A 207 26.94 15.45 -7.31
C THR A 207 27.78 14.19 -7.53
N ARG A 208 28.21 13.50 -6.46
CA ARG A 208 29.00 12.27 -6.60
C ARG A 208 28.17 11.17 -7.25
N THR A 209 28.71 10.49 -8.23
CA THR A 209 28.07 9.38 -8.93
C THR A 209 27.79 8.19 -8.00
N LEU A 210 28.68 7.91 -7.06
CA LEU A 210 28.56 6.91 -6.01
C LEU A 210 28.79 7.55 -4.64
N GLY A 211 27.88 7.35 -3.71
CA GLY A 211 27.99 7.75 -2.31
C GLY A 211 28.69 6.69 -1.44
N PRO A 212 28.74 6.91 -0.13
CA PRO A 212 29.21 5.89 0.82
C PRO A 212 28.29 4.67 0.79
N GLN A 213 28.84 3.49 1.08
CA GLN A 213 28.08 2.25 1.21
C GLN A 213 27.48 2.17 2.61
N LEU A 214 26.20 2.44 2.74
CA LEU A 214 25.51 2.56 4.02
C LEU A 214 24.53 1.39 4.28
N TRP A 215 23.76 1.00 3.26
CA TRP A 215 22.59 0.15 3.41
C TRP A 215 22.82 -1.23 2.81
N GLY A 216 22.52 -2.31 3.55
CA GLY A 216 22.46 -3.67 3.01
C GLY A 216 21.37 -3.79 1.94
N ALA A 217 20.19 -3.20 2.23
CA ALA A 217 19.09 -3.08 1.28
C ALA A 217 18.30 -1.78 1.51
N VAL A 218 17.40 -1.46 0.59
CA VAL A 218 16.45 -0.34 0.72
C VAL A 218 15.05 -0.77 0.30
N VAL A 219 14.04 -0.34 1.06
CA VAL A 219 12.65 -0.33 0.60
C VAL A 219 12.24 1.11 0.34
N ASP A 220 12.06 1.44 -0.94
CA ASP A 220 11.72 2.79 -1.36
C ASP A 220 10.21 2.95 -1.61
N CYS A 221 9.60 3.85 -0.82
CA CYS A 221 8.20 4.23 -0.92
C CYS A 221 8.01 5.65 -1.50
N VAL A 222 9.08 6.28 -1.98
CA VAL A 222 9.08 7.71 -2.35
C VAL A 222 9.32 7.93 -3.84
N GLY A 223 10.25 7.19 -4.44
CA GLY A 223 10.66 7.42 -5.84
C GLY A 223 11.52 8.68 -6.02
N GLY A 224 11.65 9.11 -7.26
CA GLY A 224 12.35 10.34 -7.62
C GLY A 224 13.77 10.40 -7.06
N PHE A 225 14.15 11.55 -6.54
CA PHE A 225 15.48 11.80 -5.98
C PHE A 225 15.81 10.85 -4.81
N ALA A 226 14.85 10.46 -3.97
CA ALA A 226 15.10 9.53 -2.88
C ALA A 226 15.53 8.14 -3.36
N LEU A 227 14.93 7.65 -4.44
CA LEU A 227 15.31 6.39 -5.07
C LEU A 227 16.71 6.50 -5.72
N SER A 228 17.01 7.63 -6.37
CA SER A 228 18.34 7.89 -6.94
C SER A 228 19.44 7.82 -5.86
N GLU A 229 19.20 8.46 -4.71
CA GLU A 229 20.13 8.44 -3.57
C GLU A 229 20.25 7.05 -2.93
N ALA A 230 19.14 6.32 -2.83
CA ALA A 230 19.15 4.94 -2.34
C ALA A 230 20.11 4.08 -3.19
N LEU A 231 19.99 4.13 -4.51
CA LEU A 231 20.85 3.39 -5.45
C LEU A 231 22.35 3.76 -5.31
N ARG A 232 22.65 5.03 -5.03
CA ARG A 232 24.04 5.50 -4.85
C ARG A 232 24.69 5.02 -3.56
N THR A 233 23.88 4.68 -2.54
CA THR A 233 24.34 4.43 -1.16
C THR A 233 24.13 3.00 -0.68
N VAL A 234 23.53 2.14 -1.49
CA VAL A 234 23.47 0.70 -1.22
C VAL A 234 24.86 0.09 -1.29
N LYS A 235 25.14 -0.88 -0.42
CA LYS A 235 26.39 -1.64 -0.38
C LYS A 235 26.55 -2.51 -1.63
N TYR A 236 27.77 -2.99 -1.83
CA TYR A 236 28.10 -3.94 -2.88
C TYR A 236 27.16 -5.18 -2.81
N GLY A 237 26.56 -5.55 -3.93
CA GLY A 237 25.66 -6.69 -4.05
C GLY A 237 24.27 -6.49 -3.45
N GLY A 238 23.98 -5.35 -2.81
CA GLY A 238 22.68 -5.08 -2.20
C GLY A 238 21.59 -4.72 -3.21
N ALA A 239 20.36 -4.53 -2.72
CA ALA A 239 19.21 -4.29 -3.57
C ALA A 239 18.28 -3.17 -3.06
N VAL A 240 17.55 -2.54 -3.98
CA VAL A 240 16.49 -1.55 -3.70
C VAL A 240 15.16 -2.08 -4.20
N ALA A 241 14.22 -2.32 -3.30
CA ALA A 241 12.83 -2.63 -3.64
C ALA A 241 12.04 -1.32 -3.79
N ALA A 242 11.60 -1.00 -5.01
CA ALA A 242 10.92 0.25 -5.33
C ALA A 242 9.42 0.05 -5.56
N SER A 243 8.59 0.74 -4.77
CA SER A 243 7.13 0.66 -4.85
C SER A 243 6.43 2.01 -4.89
N GLY A 244 7.11 3.13 -4.59
CA GLY A 244 6.51 4.43 -4.41
C GLY A 244 6.89 5.46 -5.46
N LEU A 245 6.09 6.52 -5.53
CA LEU A 245 6.30 7.66 -6.45
C LEU A 245 5.86 9.01 -5.84
N THR A 246 5.69 9.08 -4.51
CA THR A 246 5.21 10.30 -3.84
C THR A 246 6.18 11.48 -3.93
N GLY A 247 7.46 11.22 -4.17
CA GLY A 247 8.50 12.23 -4.40
C GLY A 247 8.82 12.47 -5.88
N GLY A 248 8.16 11.76 -6.79
CA GLY A 248 8.34 11.85 -8.23
C GLY A 248 8.41 10.48 -8.90
N HIS A 249 8.12 10.45 -10.19
CA HIS A 249 8.16 9.21 -11.00
C HIS A 249 9.41 9.08 -11.85
N ASP A 250 10.18 10.17 -11.99
CA ASP A 250 11.43 10.16 -12.72
C ASP A 250 12.56 9.57 -11.87
N LEU A 251 13.43 8.79 -12.49
CA LEU A 251 14.61 8.22 -11.88
C LEU A 251 15.88 8.76 -12.58
N GLU A 252 16.55 9.70 -11.94
CA GLU A 252 17.83 10.21 -12.42
C GLU A 252 18.98 9.40 -11.78
N THR A 253 19.63 8.57 -12.56
CA THR A 253 20.74 7.72 -12.10
C THR A 253 21.73 7.45 -13.23
N THR A 254 22.85 6.82 -12.88
CA THR A 254 23.84 6.34 -13.83
C THR A 254 23.93 4.81 -13.78
N VAL A 255 24.69 4.20 -14.67
CA VAL A 255 24.92 2.75 -14.63
C VAL A 255 25.89 2.30 -13.53
N TYR A 256 26.60 3.22 -12.89
CA TYR A 256 27.65 2.89 -11.91
C TYR A 256 27.19 2.06 -10.71
N PRO A 257 26.03 2.33 -10.04
CA PRO A 257 25.56 1.46 -8.98
C PRO A 257 25.43 0.01 -9.42
N PHE A 258 24.98 -0.22 -10.64
CA PHE A 258 24.73 -1.54 -11.20
C PHE A 258 26.04 -2.25 -11.60
N ILE A 259 26.91 -1.62 -12.39
CA ILE A 259 28.09 -2.29 -12.95
C ILE A 259 29.31 -2.29 -12.02
N VAL A 260 29.41 -1.35 -11.07
CA VAL A 260 30.56 -1.23 -10.14
C VAL A 260 30.27 -1.88 -8.79
N ARG A 261 29.00 -1.82 -8.34
CA ARG A 261 28.58 -2.38 -7.05
C ARG A 261 27.64 -3.57 -7.14
N GLY A 262 27.21 -3.94 -8.35
CA GLY A 262 26.25 -5.05 -8.52
C GLY A 262 24.90 -4.82 -7.86
N VAL A 263 24.50 -3.54 -7.66
CA VAL A 263 23.21 -3.19 -7.02
C VAL A 263 22.08 -3.62 -7.91
N ALA A 264 21.04 -4.22 -7.33
CA ALA A 264 19.79 -4.54 -8.02
C ALA A 264 18.70 -3.49 -7.73
N LEU A 265 17.92 -3.13 -8.74
CA LEU A 265 16.67 -2.39 -8.60
C LEU A 265 15.51 -3.32 -8.88
N LEU A 266 14.71 -3.60 -7.85
CA LEU A 266 13.60 -4.55 -7.86
C LEU A 266 12.27 -3.80 -7.88
N GLY A 267 11.53 -3.89 -8.98
CA GLY A 267 10.18 -3.33 -9.07
C GLY A 267 9.18 -4.15 -8.26
N ILE A 268 8.34 -3.47 -7.48
CA ILE A 268 7.31 -4.09 -6.64
C ILE A 268 5.94 -3.74 -7.20
N ASP A 269 5.38 -4.63 -8.00
CA ASP A 269 4.01 -4.49 -8.52
C ASP A 269 3.02 -5.29 -7.66
N THR A 270 2.15 -4.58 -6.98
CA THR A 270 1.07 -5.16 -6.16
C THR A 270 -0.30 -5.07 -6.86
N VAL A 271 -0.36 -4.52 -8.06
CA VAL A 271 -1.61 -4.38 -8.82
C VAL A 271 -1.92 -5.67 -9.57
N ALA A 272 -0.98 -6.16 -10.37
CA ALA A 272 -1.14 -7.32 -11.23
C ALA A 272 -0.48 -8.59 -10.68
N THR A 273 -0.07 -8.60 -9.40
CA THR A 273 0.45 -9.82 -8.76
C THR A 273 -0.52 -10.99 -8.97
N PRO A 274 -0.08 -12.14 -9.50
CA PRO A 274 -0.93 -13.30 -9.73
C PRO A 274 -1.68 -13.72 -8.47
N ILE A 275 -2.95 -14.12 -8.60
CA ILE A 275 -3.81 -14.46 -7.46
C ILE A 275 -3.23 -15.59 -6.61
N ALA A 276 -2.56 -16.57 -7.20
CA ALA A 276 -1.94 -17.67 -6.48
C ALA A 276 -0.82 -17.19 -5.54
N GLU A 277 0.05 -16.30 -6.02
CA GLU A 277 1.10 -15.66 -5.20
C GLU A 277 0.48 -14.78 -4.11
N ARG A 278 -0.54 -14.00 -4.45
CA ARG A 278 -1.27 -13.15 -3.48
C ARG A 278 -1.89 -13.98 -2.38
N ARG A 279 -2.62 -15.05 -2.71
CA ARG A 279 -3.22 -15.97 -1.73
C ARG A 279 -2.16 -16.63 -0.85
N ALA A 280 -1.05 -17.09 -1.42
CA ALA A 280 0.05 -17.70 -0.66
C ALA A 280 0.67 -16.73 0.36
N LEU A 281 0.93 -15.48 -0.04
CA LEU A 281 1.46 -14.46 0.87
C LEU A 281 0.46 -14.12 1.98
N TRP A 282 -0.83 -14.02 1.68
CA TRP A 282 -1.87 -13.76 2.68
C TRP A 282 -2.07 -14.93 3.65
N GLN A 283 -1.93 -16.18 3.22
CA GLN A 283 -1.95 -17.34 4.11
C GLN A 283 -0.79 -17.34 5.12
N GLY A 284 0.36 -16.80 4.73
CA GLY A 284 1.53 -16.63 5.60
C GLY A 284 1.51 -15.37 6.47
N MET A 285 0.52 -14.48 6.32
CA MET A 285 0.53 -13.13 6.88
C MET A 285 0.60 -13.10 8.39
N SER A 286 -0.15 -13.97 9.08
CA SER A 286 -0.17 -14.05 10.55
C SER A 286 1.19 -14.38 11.15
N ASN A 287 2.00 -15.18 10.45
CA ASN A 287 3.34 -15.56 10.87
C ASN A 287 4.41 -14.55 10.44
N ALA A 288 4.14 -13.84 9.32
CA ALA A 288 5.10 -12.89 8.76
C ALA A 288 5.05 -11.53 9.46
N PHE A 289 3.87 -11.12 9.94
CA PHE A 289 3.63 -9.76 10.43
C PHE A 289 3.37 -9.73 11.95
N PRO A 290 3.89 -8.71 12.67
CA PRO A 290 3.61 -8.55 14.10
C PRO A 290 2.17 -8.07 14.35
N MET A 291 1.21 -9.00 14.25
CA MET A 291 -0.23 -8.72 14.29
C MET A 291 -0.68 -7.94 15.53
N HIS A 292 0.04 -8.08 16.66
CA HIS A 292 -0.25 -7.36 17.90
C HIS A 292 0.05 -5.86 17.80
N ARG A 293 0.89 -5.44 16.85
CA ARG A 293 1.24 -4.02 16.62
C ARG A 293 0.42 -3.35 15.52
N SER A 294 -0.45 -4.09 14.85
CA SER A 294 -1.20 -3.54 13.72
C SER A 294 -2.02 -2.30 14.09
N GLU A 295 -2.64 -2.29 15.29
CA GLU A 295 -3.45 -1.16 15.75
C GLU A 295 -2.64 0.15 15.94
N GLU A 296 -1.34 0.07 16.21
CA GLU A 296 -0.47 1.26 16.34
C GLU A 296 -0.35 2.03 15.01
N MET A 297 -0.62 1.36 13.88
CA MET A 297 -0.57 1.96 12.54
C MET A 297 -1.83 2.71 12.16
N VAL A 298 -2.94 2.52 12.88
CA VAL A 298 -4.20 3.21 12.58
C VAL A 298 -4.12 4.64 13.11
N SER A 299 -4.23 5.61 12.20
CA SER A 299 -4.33 7.02 12.58
C SER A 299 -5.76 7.47 12.80
N GLU A 300 -6.69 6.94 12.02
CA GLU A 300 -8.09 7.36 12.03
C GLU A 300 -9.01 6.25 11.52
N GLU A 301 -10.27 6.30 11.99
CA GLU A 301 -11.40 5.55 11.44
C GLU A 301 -12.48 6.54 11.00
N ILE A 302 -12.87 6.47 9.74
CA ILE A 302 -13.81 7.39 9.14
C ILE A 302 -15.01 6.67 8.49
N GLY A 303 -16.10 7.39 8.31
CA GLY A 303 -17.19 7.00 7.41
C GLY A 303 -17.02 7.56 6.00
N LEU A 304 -17.94 7.18 5.10
CA LEU A 304 -17.90 7.64 3.69
C LEU A 304 -17.95 9.17 3.55
N GLY A 305 -18.66 9.87 4.44
CA GLY A 305 -18.83 11.33 4.41
C GLY A 305 -17.53 12.12 4.62
N GLN A 306 -16.48 11.49 5.17
CA GLN A 306 -15.20 12.14 5.47
C GLN A 306 -14.13 11.86 4.41
N LEU A 307 -14.48 11.08 3.36
CA LEU A 307 -13.50 10.64 2.35
C LEU A 307 -12.85 11.79 1.59
N THR A 308 -13.61 12.79 1.13
CA THR A 308 -13.06 13.89 0.33
C THR A 308 -11.94 14.62 1.08
N GLU A 309 -12.14 14.95 2.35
CA GLU A 309 -11.14 15.62 3.18
C GLU A 309 -9.91 14.71 3.40
N SER A 310 -10.15 13.45 3.77
CA SER A 310 -9.09 12.51 4.10
C SER A 310 -8.24 12.14 2.88
N LEU A 311 -8.83 12.00 1.69
CA LEU A 311 -8.11 11.78 0.43
C LEU A 311 -7.18 12.96 0.11
N ASN A 312 -7.64 14.21 0.29
CA ASN A 312 -6.81 15.40 0.11
C ASN A 312 -5.64 15.44 1.11
N ARG A 313 -5.85 15.05 2.37
CA ARG A 313 -4.78 14.97 3.39
C ARG A 313 -3.73 13.91 3.03
N VAL A 314 -4.16 12.76 2.51
CA VAL A 314 -3.24 11.71 2.03
C VAL A 314 -2.43 12.20 0.84
N LEU A 315 -3.07 12.84 -0.14
CA LEU A 315 -2.39 13.39 -1.33
C LEU A 315 -1.28 14.39 -0.95
N ASN A 316 -1.55 15.22 0.06
CA ASN A 316 -0.61 16.22 0.57
C ASN A 316 0.42 15.67 1.56
N GLY A 317 0.45 14.34 1.80
CA GLY A 317 1.38 13.69 2.72
C GLY A 317 1.16 14.06 4.19
N ALA A 318 -0.01 14.58 4.57
CA ALA A 318 -0.34 15.05 5.91
C ALA A 318 -0.79 13.94 6.90
N VAL A 319 -0.77 12.68 6.45
CA VAL A 319 -1.23 11.53 7.22
C VAL A 319 -0.05 10.62 7.59
N ARG A 320 -0.13 9.94 8.73
CA ARG A 320 0.74 8.81 9.08
C ARG A 320 -0.05 7.51 9.03
N GLY A 321 0.63 6.39 8.81
CA GLY A 321 0.03 5.06 8.90
C GLY A 321 -1.19 4.88 8.00
N ARG A 322 -2.30 4.43 8.58
CA ARG A 322 -3.50 3.98 7.88
C ARG A 322 -4.75 4.75 8.31
N ILE A 323 -5.59 5.15 7.36
CA ILE A 323 -6.96 5.63 7.61
C ILE A 323 -7.92 4.53 7.18
N LEU A 324 -8.61 3.94 8.15
CA LEU A 324 -9.63 2.93 7.89
C LEU A 324 -10.96 3.60 7.53
N VAL A 325 -11.66 3.02 6.58
CA VAL A 325 -12.98 3.47 6.14
C VAL A 325 -14.01 2.41 6.51
N ALA A 326 -15.01 2.79 7.31
CA ALA A 326 -16.15 1.95 7.68
C ALA A 326 -17.39 2.35 6.87
N PRO A 327 -17.73 1.68 5.74
CA PRO A 327 -18.82 2.11 4.87
C PRO A 327 -20.22 1.98 5.48
N ARG A 328 -20.33 1.35 6.65
CA ARG A 328 -21.58 1.20 7.41
C ARG A 328 -21.89 2.38 8.35
N ARG A 329 -20.93 3.29 8.52
CA ARG A 329 -21.06 4.50 9.38
C ARG A 329 -21.54 5.71 8.61
#